data_da2efede27e685db7a9634c11ffea202
#
_entry.id   da2efede27e685db7a9634c11ffea202
#
_cell.length_a   1.000
_cell.length_b   1.000
_cell.length_c   1.000
_cell.angle_alpha   90.00
_cell.angle_beta   90.00
_cell.angle_gamma   90.00
#
_symmetry.space_group_name_H-M   'P 1'
#
loop_
_entity.id
_entity.type
_entity.pdbx_description
1 polymer ?
#
loop_
_entity_poly.entity_id
_entity_poly.type
_entity_poly.pdbx_seq_one_letter_code
_entity_poly.pdbx_strand_id
1 'polypeptide(L)'
;MNYVLPIFKREFAAYFATPLAYVFIVIFLFAMGAFTFYIGHFYENGIADLSVFFGFHPWLYLFLVPAISMRLWAEERRSGTMELLLTLPVPVWASVVGKHLAAWAFTGIALALTFPIWLTVNFLGQPDNGIILASYIGSFLMAGAYLSIGACISACTNNQVIAFVVSVAVCFLFTVSGAPLVLDFFRVWAPLPLVDAISSFSFLTHFAAIAAGVIDLRDVVFFTSLIALFLAANTAIIDLKKSG
;
A
#
# COMPACT_ATOMS: atom_id res chain seq x y z
N MET A 1 25.80 -1.90 -13.80
CA MET A 1 25.26 -3.24 -13.50
C MET A 1 23.90 -3.08 -12.82
N ASN A 2 22.93 -3.90 -13.21
CA ASN A 2 21.55 -3.76 -12.73
C ASN A 2 21.37 -4.56 -11.43
N TYR A 3 21.67 -3.98 -10.27
CA TYR A 3 21.59 -4.65 -8.97
C TYR A 3 20.17 -4.92 -8.48
N VAL A 4 19.19 -4.12 -8.93
CA VAL A 4 17.79 -4.20 -8.47
C VAL A 4 17.11 -5.50 -8.90
N LEU A 5 17.30 -5.93 -10.15
CA LEU A 5 16.59 -7.09 -10.71
C LEU A 5 16.93 -8.43 -10.03
N PRO A 6 18.19 -8.73 -9.70
CA PRO A 6 18.52 -9.95 -8.95
C PRO A 6 17.90 -9.96 -7.54
N ILE A 7 17.93 -8.82 -6.85
CA ILE A 7 17.32 -8.68 -5.52
C ILE A 7 15.81 -8.86 -5.61
N PHE A 8 15.17 -8.17 -6.55
CA PHE A 8 13.75 -8.32 -6.81
C PHE A 8 13.36 -9.79 -7.02
N LYS A 9 14.05 -10.51 -7.92
CA LYS A 9 13.73 -11.92 -8.21
C LYS A 9 13.87 -12.82 -6.98
N ARG A 10 14.93 -12.61 -6.19
CA ARG A 10 15.17 -13.37 -4.96
C ARG A 10 14.06 -13.14 -3.94
N GLU A 11 13.78 -11.87 -3.64
CA GLU A 11 12.74 -11.48 -2.67
C GLU A 11 11.36 -11.92 -3.12
N PHE A 12 11.03 -11.73 -4.40
CA PHE A 12 9.75 -12.14 -4.95
C PHE A 12 9.55 -13.66 -4.88
N ALA A 13 10.56 -14.45 -5.23
CA ALA A 13 10.51 -15.91 -5.08
C ALA A 13 10.36 -16.33 -3.61
N ALA A 14 11.01 -15.62 -2.68
CA ALA A 14 10.92 -15.90 -1.25
C ALA A 14 9.49 -15.74 -0.69
N TYR A 15 8.67 -14.83 -1.24
CA TYR A 15 7.26 -14.73 -0.85
C TYR A 15 6.52 -16.05 -1.07
N PHE A 16 6.66 -16.65 -2.26
CA PHE A 16 5.95 -17.89 -2.63
C PHE A 16 6.61 -19.16 -2.07
N ALA A 17 7.81 -19.06 -1.55
CA ALA A 17 8.45 -20.18 -0.85
C ALA A 17 7.89 -20.41 0.57
N THR A 18 7.10 -19.47 1.09
CA THR A 18 6.53 -19.56 2.44
C THR A 18 4.99 -19.67 2.38
N PRO A 19 4.36 -20.46 3.27
CA PRO A 19 2.90 -20.55 3.35
C PRO A 19 2.22 -19.21 3.65
N LEU A 20 2.93 -18.27 4.25
CA LEU A 20 2.42 -16.97 4.67
C LEU A 20 1.84 -16.15 3.51
N ALA A 21 2.48 -16.20 2.34
CA ALA A 21 2.01 -15.49 1.16
C ALA A 21 0.61 -15.98 0.71
N TYR A 22 0.42 -17.29 0.71
CA TYR A 22 -0.87 -17.88 0.34
C TYR A 22 -1.96 -17.55 1.36
N VAL A 23 -1.62 -17.60 2.65
CA VAL A 23 -2.54 -17.19 3.73
C VAL A 23 -2.93 -15.72 3.55
N PHE A 24 -1.97 -14.84 3.24
CA PHE A 24 -2.23 -13.43 2.99
C PHE A 24 -3.20 -13.22 1.82
N ILE A 25 -2.95 -13.88 0.67
CA ILE A 25 -3.82 -13.78 -0.50
C ILE A 25 -5.22 -14.28 -0.16
N VAL A 26 -5.35 -15.42 0.52
CA VAL A 26 -6.66 -15.97 0.91
C VAL A 26 -7.40 -15.02 1.84
N ILE A 27 -6.74 -14.47 2.86
CA ILE A 27 -7.36 -13.49 3.77
C ILE A 27 -7.80 -12.25 3.00
N PHE A 28 -6.96 -11.72 2.09
CA PHE A 28 -7.29 -10.56 1.28
C PHE A 28 -8.51 -10.81 0.41
N LEU A 29 -8.52 -11.90 -0.35
CA LEU A 29 -9.64 -12.23 -1.24
C LEU A 29 -10.94 -12.51 -0.46
N PHE A 30 -10.83 -13.23 0.66
CA PHE A 30 -11.98 -13.50 1.52
C PHE A 30 -12.55 -12.23 2.14
N ALA A 31 -11.70 -11.38 2.70
CA ALA A 31 -12.11 -10.11 3.30
C ALA A 31 -12.73 -9.17 2.26
N MET A 32 -12.12 -9.05 1.06
CA MET A 32 -12.68 -8.28 -0.04
C MET A 32 -14.06 -8.78 -0.46
N GLY A 33 -14.20 -10.11 -0.61
CA GLY A 33 -15.49 -10.73 -0.92
C GLY A 33 -16.53 -10.48 0.17
N ALA A 34 -16.18 -10.73 1.44
CA ALA A 34 -17.08 -10.52 2.57
C ALA A 34 -17.52 -9.05 2.70
N PHE A 35 -16.60 -8.11 2.56
CA PHE A 35 -16.92 -6.68 2.66
C PHE A 35 -17.78 -6.22 1.48
N THR A 36 -17.49 -6.67 0.27
CA THR A 36 -18.25 -6.27 -0.92
C THR A 36 -19.66 -6.85 -0.93
N PHE A 37 -19.76 -8.16 -0.72
CA PHE A 37 -21.05 -8.84 -0.89
C PHE A 37 -21.94 -8.80 0.34
N TYR A 38 -21.37 -8.88 1.54
CA TYR A 38 -22.12 -8.92 2.79
C TYR A 38 -22.30 -7.54 3.42
N ILE A 39 -21.21 -6.80 3.66
CA ILE A 39 -21.29 -5.47 4.31
C ILE A 39 -21.72 -4.40 3.30
N GLY A 40 -21.21 -4.46 2.09
CA GLY A 40 -21.50 -3.52 1.02
C GLY A 40 -22.82 -3.76 0.29
N HIS A 41 -23.52 -4.86 0.61
CA HIS A 41 -24.82 -5.21 0.00
C HIS A 41 -24.82 -5.13 -1.54
N PHE A 42 -23.72 -5.57 -2.18
CA PHE A 42 -23.50 -5.41 -3.62
C PHE A 42 -24.70 -5.82 -4.48
N TYR A 43 -25.28 -6.99 -4.20
CA TYR A 43 -26.46 -7.48 -4.97
C TYR A 43 -27.74 -6.76 -4.62
N GLU A 44 -27.90 -6.31 -3.37
CA GLU A 44 -29.11 -5.64 -2.90
C GLU A 44 -29.22 -4.22 -3.47
N ASN A 45 -28.07 -3.57 -3.71
CA ASN A 45 -28.00 -2.24 -4.30
C ASN A 45 -28.51 -2.21 -5.75
N GLY A 46 -28.50 -3.33 -6.47
CA GLY A 46 -29.00 -3.44 -7.84
C GLY A 46 -28.29 -2.58 -8.88
N ILE A 47 -27.10 -2.07 -8.55
CA ILE A 47 -26.29 -1.21 -9.42
C ILE A 47 -25.05 -2.01 -9.86
N ALA A 48 -24.83 -2.09 -11.16
CA ALA A 48 -23.67 -2.77 -11.72
C ALA A 48 -22.45 -1.83 -11.72
N ASP A 49 -21.89 -1.54 -10.54
CA ASP A 49 -20.63 -0.81 -10.38
C ASP A 49 -19.77 -1.45 -9.27
N LEU A 50 -18.49 -1.08 -9.22
CA LEU A 50 -17.53 -1.56 -8.22
C LEU A 50 -17.12 -0.47 -7.23
N SER A 51 -17.88 0.61 -7.08
CA SER A 51 -17.56 1.70 -6.15
C SER A 51 -17.49 1.20 -4.70
N VAL A 52 -18.42 0.33 -4.30
CA VAL A 52 -18.43 -0.32 -2.99
C VAL A 52 -17.19 -1.20 -2.79
N PHE A 53 -16.82 -1.99 -3.80
CA PHE A 53 -15.62 -2.83 -3.76
C PHE A 53 -14.37 -2.01 -3.55
N PHE A 54 -14.15 -0.98 -4.36
CA PHE A 54 -12.96 -0.13 -4.23
C PHE A 54 -12.99 0.74 -2.97
N GLY A 55 -14.17 1.11 -2.46
CA GLY A 55 -14.32 1.85 -1.22
C GLY A 55 -13.73 1.15 0.02
N PHE A 56 -13.67 -0.19 0.00
CA PHE A 56 -13.05 -0.97 1.08
C PHE A 56 -11.53 -1.13 0.96
N HIS A 57 -10.91 -0.85 -0.20
CA HIS A 57 -9.46 -1.04 -0.40
C HIS A 57 -8.60 -0.24 0.59
N PRO A 58 -8.83 1.07 0.84
CA PRO A 58 -8.01 1.82 1.78
C PRO A 58 -8.02 1.20 3.18
N TRP A 59 -9.18 0.72 3.64
CA TRP A 59 -9.36 0.13 4.96
C TRP A 59 -8.71 -1.25 5.10
N LEU A 60 -8.81 -2.09 4.07
CA LEU A 60 -8.12 -3.38 4.07
C LEU A 60 -6.62 -3.23 3.95
N TYR A 61 -6.15 -2.33 3.10
CA TYR A 61 -4.73 -2.05 2.95
C TYR A 61 -4.11 -1.49 4.21
N LEU A 62 -4.87 -0.74 5.01
CA LEU A 62 -4.41 -0.20 6.28
C LEU A 62 -3.84 -1.26 7.23
N PHE A 63 -4.36 -2.48 7.19
CA PHE A 63 -3.89 -3.60 8.02
C PHE A 63 -3.03 -4.59 7.23
N LEU A 64 -3.47 -4.97 6.04
CA LEU A 64 -2.82 -6.03 5.28
C LEU A 64 -1.48 -5.62 4.70
N VAL A 65 -1.36 -4.39 4.22
CA VAL A 65 -0.10 -3.92 3.63
C VAL A 65 1.00 -3.72 4.68
N PRO A 66 0.74 -3.11 5.86
CA PRO A 66 1.70 -3.13 6.97
C PRO A 66 2.11 -4.52 7.42
N ALA A 67 1.21 -5.52 7.37
CA ALA A 67 1.55 -6.90 7.71
C ALA A 67 2.58 -7.53 6.74
N ILE A 68 2.59 -7.11 5.46
CA ILE A 68 3.64 -7.50 4.51
C ILE A 68 4.93 -6.74 4.80
N SER A 69 4.83 -5.41 4.95
CA SER A 69 5.99 -4.53 5.03
C SER A 69 6.77 -4.63 6.34
N MET A 70 6.10 -5.03 7.44
CA MET A 70 6.75 -5.16 8.76
C MET A 70 7.96 -6.11 8.75
N ARG A 71 7.98 -7.09 7.83
CA ARG A 71 9.03 -8.12 7.74
C ARG A 71 10.21 -7.71 6.89
N LEU A 72 10.06 -6.70 6.02
CA LEU A 72 11.05 -6.36 4.98
C LEU A 72 12.45 -6.07 5.53
N TRP A 73 12.53 -5.44 6.71
CA TRP A 73 13.80 -5.11 7.36
C TRP A 73 13.89 -5.61 8.80
N ALA A 74 12.79 -5.57 9.55
CA ALA A 74 12.81 -5.96 10.95
C ALA A 74 13.16 -7.44 11.15
N GLU A 75 12.80 -8.32 10.22
CA GLU A 75 13.17 -9.74 10.26
C GLU A 75 14.65 -9.95 9.98
N GLU A 76 15.23 -9.26 8.98
CA GLU A 76 16.66 -9.33 8.67
C GLU A 76 17.51 -8.77 9.81
N ARG A 77 17.05 -7.72 10.47
CA ARG A 77 17.71 -7.18 11.66
C ARG A 77 17.65 -8.15 12.83
N ARG A 78 16.50 -8.78 13.04
CA ARG A 78 16.31 -9.77 14.11
C ARG A 78 17.19 -11.01 13.91
N SER A 79 17.37 -11.45 12.66
CA SER A 79 18.16 -12.63 12.31
C SER A 79 19.67 -12.34 12.14
N GLY A 80 20.10 -11.07 12.18
CA GLY A 80 21.49 -10.67 11.92
C GLY A 80 21.90 -10.74 10.44
N THR A 81 20.98 -11.08 9.54
CA THR A 81 21.27 -11.17 8.10
C THR A 81 21.44 -9.82 7.42
N MET A 82 21.00 -8.74 8.07
CA MET A 82 21.20 -7.39 7.57
C MET A 82 22.68 -7.02 7.47
N GLU A 83 23.50 -7.43 8.44
CA GLU A 83 24.96 -7.19 8.43
C GLU A 83 25.61 -7.88 7.22
N LEU A 84 25.21 -9.13 6.91
CA LEU A 84 25.67 -9.83 5.73
C LEU A 84 25.24 -9.13 4.43
N LEU A 85 24.04 -8.60 4.36
CA LEU A 85 23.58 -7.83 3.21
C LEU A 85 24.43 -6.57 2.99
N LEU A 86 24.81 -5.89 4.08
CA LEU A 86 25.59 -4.66 4.04
C LEU A 86 27.09 -4.88 3.69
N THR A 87 27.62 -6.11 3.83
CA THR A 87 28.97 -6.47 3.38
C THR A 87 29.05 -6.78 1.88
N LEU A 88 27.92 -7.02 1.23
CA LEU A 88 27.87 -7.25 -0.21
C LEU A 88 28.21 -5.96 -0.98
N PRO A 89 28.90 -6.06 -2.14
CA PRO A 89 29.22 -4.91 -2.99
C PRO A 89 27.99 -4.42 -3.78
N VAL A 90 26.89 -4.19 -3.06
CA VAL A 90 25.60 -3.73 -3.61
C VAL A 90 25.23 -2.42 -2.94
N PRO A 91 24.86 -1.38 -3.70
CA PRO A 91 24.42 -0.13 -3.11
C PRO A 91 23.11 -0.33 -2.34
N VAL A 92 22.99 0.29 -1.17
CA VAL A 92 21.85 0.14 -0.25
C VAL A 92 20.53 0.48 -0.94
N TRP A 93 20.50 1.57 -1.73
CA TRP A 93 19.29 1.96 -2.47
C TRP A 93 18.75 0.83 -3.37
N ALA A 94 19.62 0.02 -3.98
CA ALA A 94 19.20 -1.09 -4.85
C ALA A 94 18.52 -2.20 -4.05
N SER A 95 18.97 -2.45 -2.81
CA SER A 95 18.31 -3.38 -1.89
C SER A 95 16.95 -2.87 -1.46
N VAL A 96 16.84 -1.58 -1.11
CA VAL A 96 15.59 -0.95 -0.70
C VAL A 96 14.56 -1.01 -1.84
N VAL A 97 14.95 -0.57 -3.03
CA VAL A 97 14.06 -0.57 -4.20
C VAL A 97 13.70 -2.00 -4.61
N GLY A 98 14.66 -2.93 -4.63
CA GLY A 98 14.41 -4.32 -5.01
C GLY A 98 13.40 -5.01 -4.08
N LYS A 99 13.54 -4.83 -2.76
CA LYS A 99 12.60 -5.37 -1.76
C LYS A 99 11.23 -4.73 -1.88
N HIS A 100 11.17 -3.41 -2.02
CA HIS A 100 9.91 -2.70 -2.20
C HIS A 100 9.16 -3.18 -3.45
N LEU A 101 9.82 -3.26 -4.59
CA LEU A 101 9.22 -3.72 -5.84
C LEU A 101 8.72 -5.18 -5.73
N ALA A 102 9.44 -6.05 -5.03
CA ALA A 102 9.01 -7.43 -4.81
C ALA A 102 7.73 -7.51 -3.98
N ALA A 103 7.65 -6.74 -2.89
CA ALA A 103 6.45 -6.65 -2.06
C ALA A 103 5.28 -6.01 -2.82
N TRP A 104 5.56 -4.98 -3.62
CA TRP A 104 4.56 -4.29 -4.43
C TRP A 104 4.01 -5.18 -5.56
N ALA A 105 4.89 -5.92 -6.25
CA ALA A 105 4.47 -6.92 -7.23
C ALA A 105 3.62 -8.04 -6.60
N PHE A 106 3.99 -8.51 -5.40
CA PHE A 106 3.20 -9.48 -4.65
C PHE A 106 1.79 -8.94 -4.32
N THR A 107 1.69 -7.71 -3.83
CA THR A 107 0.40 -7.04 -3.59
C THR A 107 -0.39 -6.85 -4.89
N GLY A 108 0.29 -6.55 -5.99
CA GLY A 108 -0.29 -6.46 -7.32
C GLY A 108 -0.91 -7.79 -7.80
N ILE A 109 -0.26 -8.93 -7.49
CA ILE A 109 -0.83 -10.26 -7.78
C ILE A 109 -2.10 -10.49 -6.95
N ALA A 110 -2.07 -10.18 -5.65
CA ALA A 110 -3.26 -10.32 -4.79
C ALA A 110 -4.42 -9.47 -5.33
N LEU A 111 -4.14 -8.25 -5.76
CA LEU A 111 -5.11 -7.37 -6.40
C LEU A 111 -5.60 -7.92 -7.74
N ALA A 112 -4.72 -8.45 -8.59
CA ALA A 112 -5.10 -9.05 -9.88
C ALA A 112 -5.99 -10.29 -9.71
N LEU A 113 -5.82 -11.05 -8.63
CA LEU A 113 -6.67 -12.20 -8.31
C LEU A 113 -8.11 -11.81 -7.95
N THR A 114 -8.41 -10.53 -7.73
CA THR A 114 -9.79 -10.02 -7.59
C THR A 114 -10.49 -9.81 -8.93
N PHE A 115 -9.80 -10.01 -10.08
CA PHE A 115 -10.35 -9.84 -11.42
C PHE A 115 -11.70 -10.56 -11.68
N PRO A 116 -12.01 -11.73 -11.08
CA PRO A 116 -13.32 -12.36 -11.25
C PRO A 116 -14.51 -11.44 -10.90
N ILE A 117 -14.34 -10.50 -9.96
CA ILE A 117 -15.43 -9.55 -9.63
C ILE A 117 -15.69 -8.57 -10.80
N TRP A 118 -14.64 -8.21 -11.55
CA TRP A 118 -14.79 -7.40 -12.75
C TRP A 118 -15.59 -8.13 -13.84
N LEU A 119 -15.35 -9.42 -14.03
CA LEU A 119 -16.16 -10.23 -14.94
C LEU A 119 -17.61 -10.34 -14.46
N THR A 120 -17.80 -10.53 -13.15
CA THR A 120 -19.14 -10.65 -12.56
C THR A 120 -19.96 -9.38 -12.81
N VAL A 121 -19.40 -8.18 -12.56
CA VAL A 121 -20.13 -6.94 -12.76
C VAL A 121 -20.48 -6.67 -14.23
N ASN A 122 -19.58 -7.05 -15.17
CA ASN A 122 -19.87 -6.96 -16.61
C ASN A 122 -20.95 -7.96 -17.06
N PHE A 123 -21.08 -9.10 -16.37
CA PHE A 123 -22.15 -10.05 -16.64
C PHE A 123 -23.49 -9.58 -16.10
N LEU A 124 -23.49 -8.85 -14.97
CA LEU A 124 -24.70 -8.35 -14.33
C LEU A 124 -25.27 -7.08 -14.98
N GLY A 125 -24.42 -6.30 -15.68
CA GLY A 125 -24.84 -5.04 -16.27
C GLY A 125 -23.81 -4.45 -17.24
N GLN A 126 -23.86 -3.15 -17.43
CA GLN A 126 -22.93 -2.39 -18.28
C GLN A 126 -22.17 -1.35 -17.44
N PRO A 127 -21.18 -1.79 -16.65
CA PRO A 127 -20.36 -0.87 -15.86
C PRO A 127 -19.43 -0.05 -16.75
N ASP A 128 -19.00 1.10 -16.27
CA ASP A 128 -17.91 1.84 -16.92
C ASP A 128 -16.56 1.15 -16.63
N ASN A 129 -16.06 0.42 -17.63
CA ASN A 129 -14.78 -0.31 -17.53
C ASN A 129 -13.58 0.64 -17.39
N GLY A 130 -13.70 1.90 -17.84
CA GLY A 130 -12.66 2.91 -17.66
C GLY A 130 -12.51 3.29 -16.18
N ILE A 131 -13.62 3.47 -15.48
CA ILE A 131 -13.64 3.71 -14.03
C ILE A 131 -13.05 2.53 -13.26
N ILE A 132 -13.42 1.31 -13.63
CA ILE A 132 -12.89 0.10 -12.98
C ILE A 132 -11.37 0.01 -13.17
N LEU A 133 -10.86 0.19 -14.38
CA LEU A 133 -9.42 0.17 -14.65
C LEU A 133 -8.67 1.26 -13.89
N ALA A 134 -9.21 2.49 -13.88
CA ALA A 134 -8.64 3.60 -13.13
C ALA A 134 -8.57 3.26 -11.62
N SER A 135 -9.62 2.67 -11.06
CA SER A 135 -9.69 2.24 -9.67
C SER A 135 -8.66 1.15 -9.34
N TYR A 136 -8.43 0.18 -10.22
CA TYR A 136 -7.35 -0.82 -10.06
C TYR A 136 -5.97 -0.18 -10.05
N ILE A 137 -5.72 0.77 -10.97
CA ILE A 137 -4.45 1.52 -11.02
C ILE A 137 -4.25 2.34 -9.75
N GLY A 138 -5.28 3.09 -9.34
CA GLY A 138 -5.24 3.87 -8.10
C GLY A 138 -5.01 3.02 -6.86
N SER A 139 -5.69 1.86 -6.78
CA SER A 139 -5.51 0.90 -5.70
C SER A 139 -4.08 0.35 -5.66
N PHE A 140 -3.49 0.04 -6.81
CA PHE A 140 -2.11 -0.43 -6.90
C PHE A 140 -1.10 0.64 -6.49
N LEU A 141 -1.28 1.91 -6.91
CA LEU A 141 -0.45 3.03 -6.48
C LEU A 141 -0.54 3.28 -4.97
N MET A 142 -1.75 3.28 -4.44
CA MET A 142 -2.00 3.43 -3.01
C MET A 142 -1.33 2.32 -2.19
N ALA A 143 -1.41 1.06 -2.65
CA ALA A 143 -0.72 -0.06 -2.02
C ALA A 143 0.80 0.15 -1.96
N GLY A 144 1.41 0.67 -3.04
CA GLY A 144 2.82 1.04 -3.09
C GLY A 144 3.19 2.10 -2.04
N ALA A 145 2.33 3.11 -1.84
CA ALA A 145 2.54 4.12 -0.83
C ALA A 145 2.47 3.54 0.60
N TYR A 146 1.47 2.73 0.91
CA TYR A 146 1.41 2.02 2.19
C TYR A 146 2.66 1.15 2.44
N LEU A 147 3.11 0.42 1.41
CA LEU A 147 4.31 -0.42 1.48
C LEU A 147 5.57 0.39 1.75
N SER A 148 5.74 1.55 1.12
CA SER A 148 6.92 2.39 1.30
C SER A 148 7.02 2.95 2.72
N ILE A 149 5.88 3.39 3.29
CA ILE A 149 5.78 3.82 4.69
C ILE A 149 6.16 2.67 5.62
N GLY A 150 5.53 1.52 5.45
CA GLY A 150 5.78 0.36 6.31
C GLY A 150 7.20 -0.18 6.19
N ALA A 151 7.80 -0.18 4.99
CA ALA A 151 9.20 -0.55 4.79
C ALA A 151 10.16 0.40 5.53
N CYS A 152 9.91 1.70 5.47
CA CYS A 152 10.70 2.71 6.18
C CYS A 152 10.63 2.50 7.70
N ILE A 153 9.43 2.27 8.25
CA ILE A 153 9.24 2.01 9.67
C ILE A 153 9.87 0.67 10.09
N SER A 154 9.76 -0.36 9.25
CA SER A 154 10.42 -1.66 9.46
C SER A 154 11.94 -1.54 9.55
N ALA A 155 12.55 -0.60 8.82
CA ALA A 155 13.98 -0.33 8.92
C ALA A 155 14.39 0.36 10.24
N CYS A 156 13.47 1.00 10.96
CA CYS A 156 13.76 1.67 12.23
C CYS A 156 13.85 0.71 13.41
N THR A 157 13.20 -0.45 13.38
CA THR A 157 13.08 -1.40 14.49
C THR A 157 13.52 -2.82 14.11
N ASN A 158 13.87 -3.63 15.10
CA ASN A 158 14.12 -5.07 14.97
C ASN A 158 12.91 -5.92 15.41
N ASN A 159 11.84 -5.29 15.87
CA ASN A 159 10.63 -5.95 16.30
C ASN A 159 9.51 -5.77 15.27
N GLN A 160 9.08 -6.88 14.67
CA GLN A 160 8.04 -6.89 13.64
C GLN A 160 6.69 -6.37 14.14
N VAL A 161 6.32 -6.66 15.40
CA VAL A 161 5.04 -6.22 15.98
C VAL A 161 5.05 -4.70 16.15
N ILE A 162 6.16 -4.12 16.63
CA ILE A 162 6.32 -2.67 16.73
C ILE A 162 6.27 -2.04 15.33
N ALA A 163 6.98 -2.63 14.35
CA ALA A 163 6.94 -2.16 12.97
C ALA A 163 5.50 -2.16 12.42
N PHE A 164 4.74 -3.23 12.66
CA PHE A 164 3.35 -3.34 12.24
C PHE A 164 2.47 -2.25 12.87
N VAL A 165 2.46 -2.15 14.21
CA VAL A 165 1.59 -1.21 14.92
C VAL A 165 1.88 0.24 14.53
N VAL A 166 3.16 0.62 14.47
CA VAL A 166 3.56 1.98 14.09
C VAL A 166 3.22 2.24 12.62
N SER A 167 3.41 1.26 11.72
CA SER A 167 3.04 1.39 10.31
C SER A 167 1.53 1.60 10.14
N VAL A 168 0.71 0.81 10.85
CA VAL A 168 -0.75 0.99 10.85
C VAL A 168 -1.13 2.39 11.33
N ALA A 169 -0.53 2.86 12.43
CA ALA A 169 -0.82 4.18 12.99
C ALA A 169 -0.48 5.31 12.01
N VAL A 170 0.72 5.27 11.39
CA VAL A 170 1.14 6.29 10.41
C VAL A 170 0.26 6.22 9.16
N CYS A 171 0.01 5.03 8.62
CA CYS A 171 -0.86 4.85 7.46
C CYS A 171 -2.29 5.32 7.75
N PHE A 172 -2.80 5.07 8.96
CA PHE A 172 -4.11 5.55 9.39
C PHE A 172 -4.19 7.07 9.37
N LEU A 173 -3.17 7.79 9.87
CA LEU A 173 -3.13 9.24 9.83
C LEU A 173 -3.20 9.77 8.39
N PHE A 174 -2.43 9.19 7.45
CA PHE A 174 -2.51 9.54 6.03
C PHE A 174 -3.88 9.20 5.43
N THR A 175 -4.50 8.11 5.84
CA THR A 175 -5.79 7.69 5.31
C THR A 175 -6.90 8.64 5.73
N VAL A 176 -7.00 8.98 7.02
CA VAL A 176 -8.12 9.75 7.56
C VAL A 176 -7.90 11.26 7.54
N SER A 177 -6.72 11.78 7.17
CA SER A 177 -6.41 13.21 7.20
C SER A 177 -7.40 14.07 6.39
N GLY A 178 -8.00 13.54 5.32
CA GLY A 178 -9.03 14.22 4.54
C GLY A 178 -10.47 13.85 4.92
N ALA A 179 -10.66 13.04 5.96
CA ALA A 179 -12.02 12.69 6.39
C ALA A 179 -12.74 13.92 6.95
N PRO A 180 -14.04 14.11 6.64
CA PRO A 180 -14.81 15.28 7.10
C PRO A 180 -14.69 15.51 8.60
N LEU A 181 -14.78 14.44 9.41
CA LEU A 181 -14.66 14.51 10.86
C LEU A 181 -13.33 15.13 11.32
N VAL A 182 -12.22 14.79 10.65
CA VAL A 182 -10.89 15.33 10.97
C VAL A 182 -10.79 16.78 10.52
N LEU A 183 -11.22 17.08 9.30
CA LEU A 183 -11.17 18.44 8.76
C LEU A 183 -12.05 19.41 9.56
N ASP A 184 -13.25 18.99 9.98
CA ASP A 184 -14.16 19.82 10.78
C ASP A 184 -13.57 20.14 12.15
N PHE A 185 -12.83 19.22 12.78
CA PHE A 185 -12.10 19.50 14.01
C PHE A 185 -11.04 20.61 13.82
N PHE A 186 -10.29 20.55 12.70
CA PHE A 186 -9.27 21.57 12.43
C PHE A 186 -9.88 22.92 11.99
N ARG A 187 -11.01 22.93 11.28
CA ARG A 187 -11.69 24.16 10.81
C ARG A 187 -12.13 25.08 11.95
N VAL A 188 -12.31 24.55 13.16
CA VAL A 188 -12.73 25.35 14.33
C VAL A 188 -11.66 26.36 14.75
N TRP A 189 -10.39 26.02 14.60
CA TRP A 189 -9.28 26.84 15.13
C TRP A 189 -8.11 27.05 14.15
N ALA A 190 -8.01 26.27 13.08
CA ALA A 190 -6.92 26.36 12.13
C ALA A 190 -7.29 27.25 10.92
N PRO A 191 -6.33 27.99 10.35
CA PRO A 191 -6.56 28.76 9.12
C PRO A 191 -6.80 27.81 7.94
N LEU A 192 -7.63 28.23 6.98
CA LEU A 192 -8.00 27.46 5.80
C LEU A 192 -6.82 26.82 5.05
N PRO A 193 -5.69 27.52 4.79
CA PRO A 193 -4.56 26.93 4.10
C PRO A 193 -3.96 25.71 4.83
N LEU A 194 -4.04 25.67 6.16
CA LEU A 194 -3.58 24.51 6.94
C LEU A 194 -4.53 23.32 6.79
N VAL A 195 -5.85 23.58 6.80
CA VAL A 195 -6.87 22.55 6.59
C VAL A 195 -6.72 21.95 5.18
N ASP A 196 -6.51 22.80 4.16
CA ASP A 196 -6.28 22.36 2.79
C ASP A 196 -4.98 21.55 2.66
N ALA A 197 -3.91 21.95 3.35
CA ALA A 197 -2.68 21.18 3.40
C ALA A 197 -2.89 19.79 4.03
N ILE A 198 -3.61 19.71 5.16
CA ILE A 198 -3.94 18.42 5.81
C ILE A 198 -4.74 17.52 4.88
N SER A 199 -5.77 18.06 4.22
CA SER A 199 -6.59 17.29 3.28
C SER A 199 -5.81 16.79 2.07
N SER A 200 -4.79 17.53 1.62
CA SER A 200 -3.95 17.16 0.49
C SER A 200 -2.99 15.97 0.78
N PHE A 201 -2.82 15.57 2.04
CA PHE A 201 -2.08 14.35 2.41
C PHE A 201 -2.96 13.10 2.50
N SER A 202 -4.27 13.21 2.24
CA SER A 202 -5.21 12.11 2.43
C SER A 202 -5.18 11.09 1.30
N PHE A 203 -4.95 9.84 1.66
CA PHE A 203 -5.09 8.71 0.73
C PHE A 203 -6.53 8.55 0.24
N LEU A 204 -7.52 8.75 1.14
CA LEU A 204 -8.94 8.65 0.76
C LEU A 204 -9.32 9.69 -0.30
N THR A 205 -8.85 10.93 -0.16
CA THR A 205 -9.19 12.02 -1.09
C THR A 205 -8.63 11.74 -2.49
N HIS A 206 -7.34 11.39 -2.58
CA HIS A 206 -6.69 11.10 -3.86
C HIS A 206 -7.21 9.81 -4.50
N PHE A 207 -7.44 8.78 -3.68
CA PHE A 207 -7.97 7.52 -4.19
C PHE A 207 -9.42 7.66 -4.66
N ALA A 208 -10.27 8.41 -3.94
CA ALA A 208 -11.66 8.65 -4.33
C ALA A 208 -11.76 9.39 -5.67
N ALA A 209 -10.85 10.34 -5.95
CA ALA A 209 -10.79 11.02 -7.24
C ALA A 209 -10.49 10.03 -8.38
N ILE A 210 -9.50 9.16 -8.21
CA ILE A 210 -9.14 8.13 -9.20
C ILE A 210 -10.29 7.11 -9.34
N ALA A 211 -10.90 6.69 -8.24
CA ALA A 211 -12.01 5.74 -8.22
C ALA A 211 -13.31 6.30 -8.84
N ALA A 212 -13.40 7.62 -8.98
CA ALA A 212 -14.46 8.28 -9.76
C ALA A 212 -14.16 8.29 -11.27
N GLY A 213 -13.08 7.67 -11.73
CA GLY A 213 -12.68 7.56 -13.13
C GLY A 213 -11.81 8.71 -13.66
N VAL A 214 -11.42 9.65 -12.79
CA VAL A 214 -10.57 10.78 -13.17
C VAL A 214 -9.14 10.50 -12.69
N ILE A 215 -8.26 10.06 -13.60
CA ILE A 215 -6.84 9.94 -13.30
C ILE A 215 -6.21 11.33 -13.49
N ASP A 216 -6.16 12.11 -12.43
CA ASP A 216 -5.44 13.38 -12.44
C ASP A 216 -3.93 13.13 -12.22
N LEU A 217 -3.10 13.88 -12.94
CA LEU A 217 -1.65 13.86 -12.75
C LEU A 217 -1.28 14.19 -11.29
N ARG A 218 -2.05 15.04 -10.63
CA ARG A 218 -1.87 15.41 -9.22
C ARG A 218 -1.92 14.18 -8.31
N ASP A 219 -2.88 13.28 -8.51
CA ASP A 219 -3.06 12.10 -7.65
C ASP A 219 -1.95 11.07 -7.89
N VAL A 220 -1.55 10.88 -9.16
CA VAL A 220 -0.43 9.99 -9.50
C VAL A 220 0.87 10.52 -8.94
N VAL A 221 1.13 11.83 -9.07
CA VAL A 221 2.33 12.48 -8.50
C VAL A 221 2.32 12.40 -6.99
N PHE A 222 1.18 12.54 -6.33
CA PHE A 222 1.07 12.38 -4.89
C PHE A 222 1.56 11.00 -4.43
N PHE A 223 0.99 9.92 -4.96
CA PHE A 223 1.40 8.56 -4.56
C PHE A 223 2.85 8.25 -4.94
N THR A 224 3.29 8.62 -6.14
CA THR A 224 4.66 8.34 -6.59
C THR A 224 5.71 9.15 -5.83
N SER A 225 5.43 10.41 -5.50
CA SER A 225 6.33 11.23 -4.69
C SER A 225 6.43 10.72 -3.26
N LEU A 226 5.32 10.26 -2.68
CA LEU A 226 5.30 9.67 -1.36
C LEU A 226 6.11 8.36 -1.33
N ILE A 227 5.95 7.49 -2.33
CA ILE A 227 6.78 6.28 -2.49
C ILE A 227 8.25 6.65 -2.55
N ALA A 228 8.63 7.60 -3.41
CA ALA A 228 10.02 8.03 -3.58
C ALA A 228 10.59 8.62 -2.28
N LEU A 229 9.82 9.44 -1.57
CA LEU A 229 10.22 10.05 -0.30
C LEU A 229 10.52 8.99 0.77
N PHE A 230 9.61 8.03 0.98
CA PHE A 230 9.80 7.00 2.00
C PHE A 230 10.88 5.99 1.61
N LEU A 231 11.10 5.68 0.33
CA LEU A 231 12.23 4.87 -0.13
C LEU A 231 13.57 5.59 0.07
N ALA A 232 13.63 6.89 -0.19
CA ALA A 232 14.82 7.69 0.10
C ALA A 232 15.11 7.75 1.61
N ALA A 233 14.09 8.00 2.43
CA ALA A 233 14.22 7.97 3.89
C ALA A 233 14.66 6.57 4.40
N ASN A 234 14.09 5.51 3.86
CA ASN A 234 14.48 4.13 4.18
C ASN A 234 15.96 3.88 3.85
N THR A 235 16.41 4.31 2.67
CA THR A 235 17.82 4.20 2.27
C THR A 235 18.73 4.95 3.23
N ALA A 236 18.40 6.20 3.58
CA ALA A 236 19.16 7.01 4.53
C ALA A 236 19.24 6.36 5.93
N ILE A 237 18.14 5.78 6.42
CA ILE A 237 18.11 5.09 7.72
C ILE A 237 19.07 3.88 7.72
N ILE A 238 19.09 3.11 6.63
CA ILE A 238 19.94 1.93 6.52
C ILE A 238 21.40 2.32 6.37
N ASP A 239 21.72 3.36 5.57
CA ASP A 239 23.08 3.87 5.40
C ASP A 239 23.66 4.41 6.72
N LEU A 240 22.88 5.16 7.50
CA LEU A 240 23.29 5.63 8.82
C LEU A 240 23.63 4.48 9.78
N LYS A 241 22.91 3.37 9.67
CA LYS A 241 23.15 2.18 10.49
C LYS A 241 24.32 1.31 10.00
N LYS A 242 24.78 1.51 8.77
CA LYS A 242 25.97 0.88 8.22
C LYS A 242 27.24 1.55 8.73
N SER A 243 27.18 2.85 9.04
CA SER A 243 28.32 3.68 9.45
C SER A 243 28.58 3.71 10.95
N GLY A 244 27.70 3.17 11.78
CA GLY A 244 27.81 3.07 13.23
C GLY A 244 27.98 1.64 13.69
#